data_e45381474a8a76965f35a180508fd48c
#
_entry.id   e45381474a8a76965f35a180508fd48c
#
_cell.length_a   1.000
_cell.length_b   1.000
_cell.length_c   1.000
_cell.angle_alpha   90.00
_cell.angle_beta   90.00
_cell.angle_gamma   90.00
#
_symmetry.space_group_name_H-M   'P 1'
#
loop_
_entity.id
_entity.type
_entity.pdbx_description
1 polymer ?
#
loop_
_entity_poly.entity_id
_entity_poly.type
_entity_poly.pdbx_seq_one_letter_code
_entity_poly.pdbx_strand_id
1 'polypeptide(L)' 'MLQKLSELVTELYLADTQTKKDRLWERVQKAMIKLKVPPAIIDHIMEKQDVEILAKNLQGWQSGKNKGKK' A
#
# COMPACT_ATOMS: atom_id res chain seq x y z
N MET A 1 -8.67 8.85 -2.26
CA MET A 1 -7.44 8.33 -2.79
C MET A 1 -6.84 7.23 -1.97
N LEU A 2 -6.57 7.51 -0.70
CA LEU A 2 -6.04 6.45 0.15
C LEU A 2 -7.07 5.36 0.41
N GLN A 3 -8.33 5.68 0.19
CA GLN A 3 -9.37 4.69 0.36
C GLN A 3 -9.16 3.48 -0.53
N LYS A 4 -8.69 3.72 -1.76
CA LYS A 4 -8.45 2.63 -2.68
C LYS A 4 -7.35 1.71 -2.15
N LEU A 5 -6.28 2.30 -1.62
CA LEU A 5 -5.22 1.49 -1.02
C LEU A 5 -5.74 0.71 0.17
N SER A 6 -6.58 1.34 0.97
CA SER A 6 -7.15 0.67 2.13
C SER A 6 -7.95 -0.55 1.71
N GLU A 7 -8.72 -0.42 0.64
CA GLU A 7 -9.48 -1.55 0.12
C GLU A 7 -8.55 -2.66 -0.37
N LEU A 8 -7.46 -2.28 -1.03
CA LEU A 8 -6.51 -3.27 -1.51
C LEU A 8 -5.86 -4.01 -0.36
N VAL A 9 -5.56 -3.31 0.73
CA VAL A 9 -5.00 -3.96 1.90
C VAL A 9 -5.98 -5.01 2.44
N THR A 10 -7.25 -4.65 2.52
CA THR A 10 -8.25 -5.60 2.99
C THR A 10 -8.31 -6.81 2.08
N GLU A 11 -8.30 -6.59 0.77
CA GLU A 11 -8.34 -7.70 -0.16
C GLU A 11 -7.11 -8.58 -0.05
N LEU A 12 -5.95 -7.98 0.21
CA LEU A 12 -4.73 -8.76 0.40
C LEU A 12 -4.85 -9.69 1.60
N TYR A 13 -5.46 -9.21 2.69
CA TYR A 13 -5.68 -10.05 3.84
C TYR A 13 -6.61 -11.22 3.53
N LEU A 14 -7.56 -10.99 2.63
CA LEU A 14 -8.52 -12.01 2.29
C LEU A 14 -8.06 -12.94 1.17
N ALA A 15 -7.03 -12.55 0.46
CA ALA A 15 -6.53 -13.35 -0.65
C ALA A 15 -5.93 -14.65 -0.13
N ASP A 16 -6.40 -15.75 -0.68
CA ASP A 16 -5.94 -17.07 -0.23
C ASP A 16 -5.03 -17.77 -1.23
N THR A 17 -4.77 -17.16 -2.38
CA THR A 17 -3.87 -17.74 -3.36
C THR A 17 -2.80 -16.73 -3.75
N GLN A 18 -1.64 -17.25 -4.15
CA GLN A 18 -0.56 -16.38 -4.55
C GLN A 18 -0.91 -15.57 -5.80
N THR A 19 -1.65 -16.20 -6.70
CA THR A 19 -2.05 -15.50 -7.93
C THR A 19 -2.85 -14.25 -7.61
N LYS A 20 -3.80 -14.38 -6.69
CA LYS A 20 -4.60 -13.23 -6.30
C LYS A 20 -3.74 -12.16 -5.64
N LYS A 21 -2.83 -12.59 -4.78
CA LYS A 21 -1.94 -11.66 -4.10
C LYS A 21 -1.09 -10.91 -5.11
N ASP A 22 -0.56 -11.61 -6.10
CA ASP A 22 0.28 -10.97 -7.10
C ASP A 22 -0.48 -9.87 -7.84
N ARG A 23 -1.71 -10.15 -8.22
CA ARG A 23 -2.51 -9.17 -8.91
C ARG A 23 -2.81 -7.96 -8.04
N LEU A 24 -3.11 -8.22 -6.77
CA LEU A 24 -3.39 -7.13 -5.85
C LEU A 24 -2.15 -6.28 -5.61
N TRP A 25 -0.99 -6.92 -5.50
CA TRP A 25 0.24 -6.18 -5.32
C TRP A 25 0.56 -5.30 -6.52
N GLU A 26 0.23 -5.78 -7.72
CA GLU A 26 0.38 -4.96 -8.91
C GLU A 26 -0.45 -3.68 -8.79
N ARG A 27 -1.67 -3.82 -8.35
CA ARG A 27 -2.54 -2.66 -8.18
C ARG A 27 -2.02 -1.74 -7.10
N VAL A 28 -1.52 -2.32 -6.01
CA VAL A 28 -0.93 -1.53 -4.94
C VAL A 28 0.23 -0.71 -5.46
N GLN A 29 1.08 -1.34 -6.25
CA GLN A 29 2.23 -0.64 -6.80
C GLN A 29 1.80 0.57 -7.63
N LYS A 30 0.83 0.36 -8.51
CA LYS A 30 0.34 1.45 -9.34
C LYS A 30 -0.28 2.56 -8.50
N ALA A 31 -1.02 2.18 -7.48
CA ALA A 31 -1.63 3.18 -6.60
C ALA A 31 -0.56 3.99 -5.88
N MET A 32 0.49 3.32 -5.42
CA MET A 32 1.57 4.03 -4.73
C MET A 32 2.27 5.00 -5.68
N ILE A 33 2.44 4.61 -6.92
CA ILE A 33 3.05 5.50 -7.91
C ILE A 33 2.19 6.73 -8.11
N LYS A 34 0.89 6.54 -8.20
CA LYS A 34 -0.02 7.66 -8.37
C LYS A 34 0.01 8.60 -7.18
N LEU A 35 0.21 8.07 -6.00
CA LEU A 35 0.30 8.88 -4.79
C LEU A 35 1.67 9.52 -4.63
N LYS A 36 2.57 9.25 -5.56
CA LYS A 36 3.92 9.80 -5.54
C LYS A 36 4.70 9.34 -4.32
N VAL A 37 4.48 8.10 -3.94
CA VAL A 37 5.27 7.49 -2.87
C VAL A 37 6.70 7.31 -3.38
N PRO A 38 7.72 7.60 -2.56
CA PRO A 38 9.10 7.46 -3.01
C PRO A 38 9.41 6.06 -3.51
N PRO A 39 10.15 5.95 -4.60
CA PRO A 39 10.45 4.63 -5.19
C PRO A 39 11.14 3.68 -4.21
N ALA A 40 11.96 4.22 -3.33
CA ALA A 40 12.64 3.37 -2.35
C ALA A 40 11.63 2.67 -1.44
N ILE A 41 10.58 3.38 -1.05
CA ILE A 41 9.55 2.81 -0.21
C ILE A 41 8.73 1.79 -1.00
N ILE A 42 8.41 2.12 -2.23
CA ILE A 42 7.66 1.20 -3.08
C ILE A 42 8.43 -0.10 -3.25
N ASP A 43 9.72 0.01 -3.57
CA ASP A 43 10.56 -1.17 -3.75
C ASP A 43 10.61 -2.01 -2.48
N HIS A 44 10.74 -1.36 -1.34
CA HIS A 44 10.81 -2.06 -0.07
C HIS A 44 9.52 -2.85 0.18
N ILE A 45 8.38 -2.20 -0.01
CA ILE A 45 7.09 -2.84 0.22
C ILE A 45 6.89 -3.97 -0.76
N MET A 46 7.23 -3.76 -2.02
CA MET A 46 7.03 -4.78 -3.04
C MET A 46 7.95 -5.97 -2.82
N GLU A 47 9.16 -5.70 -2.37
CA GLU A 47 10.12 -6.77 -2.12
C GLU A 47 9.65 -7.66 -0.99
N LYS A 48 9.17 -7.06 0.09
CA LYS A 48 8.70 -7.82 1.24
C LYS A 48 7.33 -8.42 1.01
N GLN A 49 6.51 -7.75 0.21
CA GLN A 49 5.13 -8.18 -0.04
C GLN A 49 4.43 -8.50 1.27
N ASP A 50 4.65 -7.63 2.25
CA ASP A 50 4.07 -7.80 3.58
C ASP A 50 2.95 -6.81 3.76
N VAL A 51 1.75 -7.34 3.93
CA VAL A 51 0.57 -6.48 4.08
C VAL A 51 0.67 -5.60 5.32
N GLU A 52 1.29 -6.11 6.38
CA GLU A 52 1.44 -5.33 7.59
C GLU A 52 2.30 -4.10 7.35
N ILE A 53 3.38 -4.26 6.60
CA ILE A 53 4.24 -3.12 6.29
C ILE A 53 3.46 -2.10 5.48
N LEU A 54 2.70 -2.57 4.50
CA LEU A 54 1.89 -1.67 3.69
C LEU A 54 0.86 -0.95 4.55
N ALA A 55 0.20 -1.67 5.44
CA ALA A 55 -0.82 -1.08 6.29
C ALA A 55 -0.22 -0.01 7.20
N LYS A 56 0.94 -0.28 7.76
CA LYS A 56 1.59 0.68 8.62
C LYS A 56 1.96 1.94 7.86
N ASN A 57 2.49 1.77 6.66
CA ASN A 57 2.83 2.93 5.85
C ASN A 57 1.58 3.70 5.45
N LEU A 58 0.51 2.99 5.15
CA LEU A 58 -0.73 3.63 4.78
C LEU A 58 -1.25 4.51 5.92
N GLN A 59 -1.20 3.99 7.13
CA GLN A 59 -1.61 4.77 8.30
C GLN A 59 -0.73 6.00 8.46
N GLY A 60 0.56 5.83 8.25
CA GLY A 60 1.48 6.95 8.32
C GLY A 60 1.17 8.01 7.30
N TRP A 61 0.84 7.59 6.09
CA TRP A 61 0.50 8.55 5.05
C TRP A 61 -0.74 9.34 5.41
N GLN A 62 -1.74 8.68 5.96
CA GLN A 62 -2.95 9.35 6.38
C GLN A 62 -2.69 10.32 7.53
N SER A 63 -1.94 9.86 8.50
CA SER A 63 -1.59 10.70 9.64
C SER A 63 -0.68 11.84 9.23
N GLY A 64 0.29 11.54 8.37
CA GLY A 64 1.20 12.56 7.89
C GLY A 64 0.49 13.70 7.21
N LYS A 65 -0.58 13.37 6.53
CA LYS A 65 -1.36 14.39 5.89
C LYS A 65 -1.88 15.39 6.90
N ASN A 66 -2.37 14.92 8.03
CA ASN A 66 -2.84 15.79 9.06
C ASN A 66 -1.71 16.58 9.68
N LYS A 67 -0.61 15.94 9.91
CA LYS A 67 0.52 16.61 10.49
C LYS A 67 1.11 17.65 9.58
N GLY A 68 1.03 17.42 8.31
CA GLY A 68 1.55 18.37 7.36
C GLY A 68 0.93 19.73 7.49
N LYS A 69 -0.19 19.79 8.12
CA LYS A 69 -0.85 21.06 8.29
C LYS A 69 -0.22 21.92 9.34
N LYS A 70 0.49 21.30 10.22
CA LYS A 70 1.14 22.09 11.23
C LYS A 70 2.31 22.78 10.65
#